data_fd11b849281e418d5d9162b87aa94848
#
_entry.id   fd11b849281e418d5d9162b87aa94848
#
_cell.length_a   1.000
_cell.length_b   1.000
_cell.length_c   1.000
_cell.angle_alpha   90.00
_cell.angle_beta   90.00
_cell.angle_gamma   90.00
#
_symmetry.space_group_name_H-M   'P 1'
#
loop_
_entity.id
_entity.type
_entity.pdbx_description
1 polymer ?
#
loop_
_entity_poly.entity_id
_entity_poly.type
_entity_poly.pdbx_seq_one_letter_code
_entity_poly.pdbx_strand_id
1 'polypeptide(L)'
;MTRKYEYNKANLITGVTNINNKNVKTSYRYSYYPDGNIAHYVNHYNATMDYTYDSANRVVKEVYGEDANMPFTIGYTYDEFGNLTKKDYGDADNPSYITTYSYDKNNRLIKENQVVSNGNAKWQNITSYGYDKNGNRLNRVEYKNKNVDSNKFNLGMIDVGSTSKGTGYKYSDYGKEVYTYDGLNELKSYRGKDEQNATYEYMPNHYRISKTVDGTKTYQLWDNDRVVSEFD
;
A
#
# COMPACT_ATOMS: atom_id res chain seq x y z
N MET A 1 -8.04 4.53 32.55
CA MET A 1 -8.70 4.03 31.33
C MET A 1 -9.12 2.59 31.58
N THR A 2 -10.40 2.27 31.35
CA THR A 2 -10.96 0.91 31.51
C THR A 2 -11.32 0.38 30.13
N ARG A 3 -11.01 -0.89 29.85
CA ARG A 3 -11.37 -1.59 28.62
C ARG A 3 -12.21 -2.82 28.99
N LYS A 4 -13.36 -2.97 28.34
CA LYS A 4 -14.27 -4.11 28.51
C LYS A 4 -14.36 -4.88 27.19
N TYR A 5 -14.42 -6.20 27.28
CA TYR A 5 -14.55 -7.10 26.15
C TYR A 5 -15.82 -7.94 26.30
N GLU A 6 -16.46 -8.20 25.20
CA GLU A 6 -17.58 -9.13 25.06
C GLU A 6 -17.17 -10.24 24.10
N TYR A 7 -17.62 -11.48 24.34
CA TYR A 7 -17.25 -12.65 23.56
C TYR A 7 -18.48 -13.45 23.18
N ASN A 8 -18.41 -14.15 22.05
CA ASN A 8 -19.40 -15.17 21.69
C ASN A 8 -19.05 -16.53 22.27
N LYS A 9 -19.90 -17.55 22.00
CA LYS A 9 -19.67 -18.92 22.47
C LYS A 9 -18.41 -19.60 21.90
N ALA A 10 -17.88 -19.10 20.81
CA ALA A 10 -16.64 -19.56 20.21
C ALA A 10 -15.39 -18.77 20.71
N ASN A 11 -15.53 -18.00 21.79
CA ASN A 11 -14.46 -17.15 22.36
C ASN A 11 -13.94 -16.04 21.42
N LEU A 12 -14.69 -15.66 20.40
CA LEU A 12 -14.36 -14.55 19.53
C LEU A 12 -14.89 -13.24 20.14
N ILE A 13 -14.13 -12.16 20.05
CA ILE A 13 -14.49 -10.84 20.58
C ILE A 13 -15.65 -10.26 19.77
N THR A 14 -16.80 -10.05 20.37
CA THR A 14 -17.97 -9.43 19.73
C THR A 14 -18.12 -7.95 20.08
N GLY A 15 -17.47 -7.50 21.14
CA GLY A 15 -17.52 -6.10 21.56
C GLY A 15 -16.26 -5.67 22.29
N VAL A 16 -15.84 -4.43 22.04
CA VAL A 16 -14.79 -3.72 22.79
C VAL A 16 -15.29 -2.36 23.18
N THR A 17 -15.32 -2.06 24.48
CA THR A 17 -15.68 -0.72 24.98
C THR A 17 -14.50 -0.14 25.76
N ASN A 18 -14.02 1.03 25.34
CA ASN A 18 -13.02 1.81 26.04
C ASN A 18 -13.71 2.95 26.79
N ILE A 19 -13.34 3.16 28.04
CA ILE A 19 -13.85 4.24 28.91
C ILE A 19 -12.64 5.02 29.42
N ASN A 20 -12.57 6.31 29.07
CA ASN A 20 -11.49 7.17 29.54
C ASN A 20 -11.80 7.79 30.91
N ASN A 21 -10.86 8.57 31.45
CA ASN A 21 -11.00 9.23 32.77
C ASN A 21 -12.11 10.28 32.82
N LYS A 22 -12.65 10.69 31.68
CA LYS A 22 -13.79 11.62 31.54
C LYS A 22 -15.10 10.92 31.26
N ASN A 23 -15.17 9.60 31.42
CA ASN A 23 -16.31 8.72 31.12
C ASN A 23 -16.73 8.76 29.63
N VAL A 24 -15.88 9.23 28.74
CA VAL A 24 -16.14 9.12 27.30
C VAL A 24 -15.95 7.66 26.89
N LYS A 25 -16.99 7.12 26.23
CA LYS A 25 -17.02 5.74 25.76
C LYS A 25 -16.77 5.70 24.25
N THR A 26 -15.90 4.77 23.82
CA THR A 26 -15.79 4.35 22.43
C THR A 26 -16.05 2.87 22.36
N SER A 27 -16.93 2.43 21.46
CA SER A 27 -17.32 1.03 21.32
C SER A 27 -17.09 0.54 19.90
N TYR A 28 -16.75 -0.72 19.80
CA TYR A 28 -16.55 -1.44 18.55
C TYR A 28 -17.29 -2.78 18.65
N ARG A 29 -17.98 -3.19 17.59
CA ARG A 29 -18.71 -4.45 17.54
C ARG A 29 -18.28 -5.26 16.34
N TYR A 30 -18.28 -6.59 16.50
CA TYR A 30 -17.87 -7.55 15.49
C TYR A 30 -18.88 -8.68 15.41
N SER A 31 -19.17 -9.13 14.21
CA SER A 31 -19.78 -10.43 13.96
C SER A 31 -18.90 -11.25 13.02
N TYR A 32 -19.13 -12.56 13.01
CA TYR A 32 -18.23 -13.51 12.36
C TYR A 32 -19.01 -14.48 11.49
N TYR A 33 -18.37 -14.92 10.43
CA TYR A 33 -18.77 -16.12 9.71
C TYR A 33 -18.55 -17.37 10.57
N PRO A 34 -19.17 -18.53 10.22
CA PRO A 34 -18.97 -19.78 10.96
C PRO A 34 -17.52 -20.27 11.04
N ASP A 35 -16.69 -19.89 10.08
CA ASP A 35 -15.26 -20.20 10.01
C ASP A 35 -14.37 -19.29 10.89
N GLY A 36 -14.96 -18.29 11.56
CA GLY A 36 -14.27 -17.37 12.45
C GLY A 36 -13.75 -16.10 11.80
N ASN A 37 -13.92 -15.93 10.49
CA ASN A 37 -13.58 -14.68 9.80
C ASN A 37 -14.58 -13.57 10.19
N ILE A 38 -14.08 -12.31 10.29
CA ILE A 38 -14.96 -11.16 10.58
C ILE A 38 -15.92 -10.96 9.41
N ALA A 39 -17.23 -11.03 9.67
CA ALA A 39 -18.25 -10.76 8.66
C ALA A 39 -18.62 -9.28 8.64
N HIS A 40 -18.78 -8.67 9.82
CA HIS A 40 -19.26 -7.30 9.97
C HIS A 40 -18.56 -6.60 11.14
N TYR A 41 -18.28 -5.33 10.98
CA TYR A 41 -17.65 -4.47 11.96
C TYR A 41 -18.40 -3.14 12.08
N VAL A 42 -18.56 -2.65 13.31
CA VAL A 42 -19.12 -1.31 13.59
C VAL A 42 -18.17 -0.56 14.50
N ASN A 43 -17.79 0.66 14.13
CA ASN A 43 -16.96 1.52 14.96
C ASN A 43 -17.81 2.42 15.89
N HIS A 44 -17.15 3.20 16.73
CA HIS A 44 -17.79 4.10 17.69
C HIS A 44 -18.52 5.32 17.07
N TYR A 45 -18.38 5.54 15.77
CA TYR A 45 -19.17 6.51 15.00
C TYR A 45 -20.36 5.88 14.30
N ASN A 46 -20.65 4.60 14.56
CA ASN A 46 -21.64 3.78 13.87
C ASN A 46 -21.34 3.56 12.38
N ALA A 47 -20.09 3.80 11.95
CA ALA A 47 -19.69 3.41 10.61
C ALA A 47 -19.49 1.90 10.54
N THR A 48 -20.06 1.29 9.51
CA THR A 48 -20.08 -0.15 9.27
C THR A 48 -19.09 -0.58 8.21
N MET A 49 -18.64 -1.81 8.28
CA MET A 49 -17.80 -2.46 7.29
C MET A 49 -18.15 -3.94 7.21
N ASP A 50 -18.47 -4.41 6.02
CA ASP A 50 -18.78 -5.80 5.72
C ASP A 50 -17.68 -6.42 4.88
N TYR A 51 -17.31 -7.66 5.18
CA TYR A 51 -16.23 -8.38 4.53
C TYR A 51 -16.75 -9.61 3.81
N THR A 52 -16.18 -9.89 2.65
CA THR A 52 -16.37 -11.16 1.94
C THR A 52 -15.01 -11.78 1.65
N TYR A 53 -14.93 -13.09 1.77
CA TYR A 53 -13.68 -13.86 1.63
C TYR A 53 -13.81 -14.90 0.50
N ASP A 54 -12.68 -15.26 -0.08
CA ASP A 54 -12.57 -16.41 -0.96
C ASP A 54 -12.35 -17.71 -0.18
N SER A 55 -12.24 -18.83 -0.89
CA SER A 55 -12.02 -20.15 -0.30
C SER A 55 -10.63 -20.31 0.37
N ALA A 56 -9.70 -19.40 0.14
CA ALA A 56 -8.40 -19.33 0.80
C ALA A 56 -8.37 -18.36 1.98
N ASN A 57 -9.54 -17.90 2.47
CA ASN A 57 -9.72 -16.94 3.56
C ASN A 57 -9.07 -15.57 3.29
N ARG A 58 -8.93 -15.16 2.01
CA ARG A 58 -8.48 -13.83 1.66
C ARG A 58 -9.67 -12.91 1.44
N VAL A 59 -9.60 -11.67 1.92
CA VAL A 59 -10.65 -10.67 1.68
C VAL A 59 -10.74 -10.38 0.17
N VAL A 60 -11.91 -10.59 -0.43
CA VAL A 60 -12.19 -10.27 -1.84
C VAL A 60 -13.09 -9.06 -1.98
N LYS A 61 -13.81 -8.67 -0.92
CA LYS A 61 -14.68 -7.50 -0.93
C LYS A 61 -14.82 -6.90 0.47
N GLU A 62 -14.79 -5.56 0.51
CA GLU A 62 -15.17 -4.75 1.66
C GLU A 62 -16.28 -3.80 1.22
N VAL A 63 -17.32 -3.67 2.05
CA VAL A 63 -18.41 -2.69 1.85
C VAL A 63 -18.43 -1.77 3.06
N TYR A 64 -18.25 -0.48 2.82
CA TYR A 64 -18.26 0.55 3.83
C TYR A 64 -19.60 1.28 3.83
N GLY A 65 -20.20 1.40 5.01
CA GLY A 65 -21.38 2.23 5.20
C GLY A 65 -22.60 1.73 4.43
N GLU A 66 -22.91 0.42 4.52
CA GLU A 66 -24.09 -0.15 3.86
C GLU A 66 -25.38 0.62 4.24
N ASP A 67 -25.44 1.16 5.47
CA ASP A 67 -26.51 2.04 5.97
C ASP A 67 -26.27 3.54 5.67
N ALA A 68 -25.16 3.90 5.01
CA ALA A 68 -24.83 5.29 4.70
C ALA A 68 -25.47 5.74 3.38
N ASN A 69 -25.70 7.06 3.25
CA ASN A 69 -26.24 7.65 2.01
C ASN A 69 -25.32 7.46 0.79
N MET A 70 -24.08 7.04 0.98
CA MET A 70 -23.09 6.82 -0.07
C MET A 70 -22.16 5.64 0.33
N PRO A 71 -22.66 4.39 0.26
CA PRO A 71 -21.80 3.24 0.50
C PRO A 71 -20.73 3.15 -0.59
N PHE A 72 -19.53 2.71 -0.21
CA PHE A 72 -18.50 2.41 -1.19
C PHE A 72 -17.94 1.00 -0.97
N THR A 73 -17.48 0.43 -2.05
CA THR A 73 -16.95 -0.93 -2.08
C THR A 73 -15.48 -0.92 -2.45
N ILE A 74 -14.72 -1.84 -1.86
CA ILE A 74 -13.37 -2.18 -2.33
C ILE A 74 -13.38 -3.65 -2.72
N GLY A 75 -13.02 -3.94 -3.97
CA GLY A 75 -12.84 -5.28 -4.50
C GLY A 75 -11.36 -5.65 -4.60
N TYR A 76 -11.04 -6.91 -4.37
CA TYR A 76 -9.68 -7.46 -4.45
C TYR A 76 -9.67 -8.72 -5.31
N THR A 77 -8.67 -8.84 -6.18
CA THR A 77 -8.44 -10.03 -6.99
C THR A 77 -7.02 -10.51 -6.79
N TYR A 78 -6.84 -11.80 -6.69
CA TYR A 78 -5.54 -12.43 -6.45
C TYR A 78 -5.20 -13.43 -7.55
N ASP A 79 -3.92 -13.66 -7.77
CA ASP A 79 -3.45 -14.77 -8.59
C ASP A 79 -3.39 -16.09 -7.78
N GLU A 80 -3.01 -17.16 -8.46
CA GLU A 80 -2.85 -18.50 -7.85
C GLU A 80 -1.73 -18.58 -6.80
N PHE A 81 -0.77 -17.64 -6.83
CA PHE A 81 0.31 -17.54 -5.84
C PHE A 81 -0.07 -16.69 -4.62
N GLY A 82 -1.28 -16.08 -4.62
CA GLY A 82 -1.76 -15.23 -3.55
C GLY A 82 -1.36 -13.75 -3.69
N ASN A 83 -0.76 -13.34 -4.79
CA ASN A 83 -0.43 -11.95 -5.03
C ASN A 83 -1.70 -11.17 -5.41
N LEU A 84 -1.85 -9.96 -4.87
CA LEU A 84 -2.94 -9.06 -5.24
C LEU A 84 -2.74 -8.55 -6.67
N THR A 85 -3.61 -8.93 -7.60
CA THR A 85 -3.49 -8.52 -9.02
C THR A 85 -4.36 -7.33 -9.36
N LYS A 86 -5.45 -7.10 -8.60
CA LYS A 86 -6.34 -5.97 -8.82
C LYS A 86 -6.95 -5.50 -7.50
N LYS A 87 -7.08 -4.19 -7.38
CA LYS A 87 -7.91 -3.51 -6.38
C LYS A 87 -8.80 -2.51 -7.09
N ASP A 88 -10.10 -2.59 -6.90
CA ASP A 88 -11.06 -1.61 -7.38
C ASP A 88 -11.76 -0.92 -6.21
N TYR A 89 -12.05 0.35 -6.38
CA TYR A 89 -12.61 1.20 -5.36
C TYR A 89 -13.75 2.04 -5.94
N GLY A 90 -14.87 2.09 -5.26
CA GLY A 90 -16.04 2.88 -5.63
C GLY A 90 -17.32 2.10 -5.53
N ASP A 91 -18.29 2.45 -6.35
CA ASP A 91 -19.49 1.67 -6.57
C ASP A 91 -19.14 0.39 -7.34
N ALA A 92 -19.79 -0.73 -7.03
CA ALA A 92 -19.53 -2.02 -7.67
C ALA A 92 -19.68 -1.97 -9.20
N ASP A 93 -20.62 -1.15 -9.69
CA ASP A 93 -20.90 -1.00 -11.11
C ASP A 93 -20.06 0.09 -11.79
N ASN A 94 -19.55 1.07 -11.01
CA ASN A 94 -18.77 2.20 -11.50
C ASN A 94 -17.59 2.50 -10.56
N PRO A 95 -16.52 1.71 -10.59
CA PRO A 95 -15.39 1.95 -9.73
C PRO A 95 -14.74 3.33 -10.01
N SER A 96 -14.54 4.12 -8.97
CA SER A 96 -13.91 5.45 -9.05
C SER A 96 -12.44 5.36 -9.43
N TYR A 97 -11.75 4.29 -8.99
CA TYR A 97 -10.42 3.96 -9.48
C TYR A 97 -10.15 2.46 -9.40
N ILE A 98 -9.28 2.02 -10.30
CA ILE A 98 -8.81 0.64 -10.39
C ILE A 98 -7.30 0.66 -10.36
N THR A 99 -6.71 -0.17 -9.51
CA THR A 99 -5.26 -0.42 -9.50
C THR A 99 -5.02 -1.87 -9.89
N THR A 100 -4.16 -2.09 -10.87
CA THR A 100 -3.66 -3.42 -11.24
C THR A 100 -2.19 -3.54 -10.86
N TYR A 101 -1.80 -4.74 -10.47
CA TYR A 101 -0.45 -5.07 -10.00
C TYR A 101 0.14 -6.17 -10.88
N SER A 102 1.42 -6.09 -11.16
CA SER A 102 2.16 -7.10 -11.89
C SER A 102 3.40 -7.51 -11.12
N TYR A 103 3.72 -8.78 -11.17
CA TYR A 103 4.82 -9.37 -10.41
C TYR A 103 5.80 -10.09 -11.36
N ASP A 104 7.04 -10.21 -10.92
CA ASP A 104 8.02 -11.04 -11.60
C ASP A 104 7.93 -12.51 -11.14
N LYS A 105 8.79 -13.36 -11.70
CA LYS A 105 8.83 -14.79 -11.37
C LYS A 105 9.20 -15.13 -9.93
N ASN A 106 9.69 -14.14 -9.17
CA ASN A 106 10.02 -14.24 -7.76
C ASN A 106 8.96 -13.60 -6.85
N ASN A 107 7.74 -13.35 -7.37
CA ASN A 107 6.64 -12.69 -6.69
C ASN A 107 6.97 -11.27 -6.19
N ARG A 108 7.92 -10.57 -6.84
CA ARG A 108 8.22 -9.17 -6.50
C ARG A 108 7.38 -8.25 -7.37
N LEU A 109 6.77 -7.24 -6.75
CA LEU A 109 5.96 -6.24 -7.44
C LEU A 109 6.83 -5.42 -8.40
N ILE A 110 6.56 -5.52 -9.71
CA ILE A 110 7.31 -4.79 -10.74
C ILE A 110 6.52 -3.61 -11.31
N LYS A 111 5.19 -3.60 -11.15
CA LYS A 111 4.34 -2.53 -11.69
C LYS A 111 3.04 -2.39 -10.92
N GLU A 112 2.67 -1.15 -10.64
CA GLU A 112 1.32 -0.72 -10.28
C GLU A 112 0.77 0.18 -11.38
N ASN A 113 -0.48 -0.02 -11.78
CA ASN A 113 -1.15 0.80 -12.76
C ASN A 113 -2.51 1.22 -12.21
N GLN A 114 -2.62 2.46 -11.78
CA GLN A 114 -3.85 3.03 -11.24
C GLN A 114 -4.54 3.89 -12.28
N VAL A 115 -5.82 3.59 -12.51
CA VAL A 115 -6.72 4.39 -13.33
C VAL A 115 -7.75 5.02 -12.43
N VAL A 116 -7.90 6.33 -12.53
CA VAL A 116 -8.88 7.10 -11.79
C VAL A 116 -9.91 7.66 -12.76
N SER A 117 -11.20 7.46 -12.46
CA SER A 117 -12.31 8.02 -13.21
C SER A 117 -13.09 8.99 -12.32
N ASN A 118 -13.29 10.21 -12.81
CA ASN A 118 -14.16 11.20 -12.17
C ASN A 118 -15.01 11.87 -13.25
N GLY A 119 -16.20 11.33 -13.47
CA GLY A 119 -17.07 11.76 -14.56
C GLY A 119 -16.37 11.59 -15.93
N ASN A 120 -16.22 12.71 -16.66
CA ASN A 120 -15.58 12.73 -17.97
C ASN A 120 -14.05 12.79 -17.92
N ALA A 121 -13.46 13.00 -16.75
CA ALA A 121 -12.00 13.07 -16.59
C ALA A 121 -11.44 11.71 -16.19
N LYS A 122 -10.42 11.26 -16.90
CA LYS A 122 -9.66 10.06 -16.55
C LYS A 122 -8.19 10.38 -16.48
N TRP A 123 -7.51 9.85 -15.48
CA TRP A 123 -6.05 9.91 -15.40
C TRP A 123 -5.48 8.57 -14.98
N GLN A 124 -4.24 8.38 -15.33
CA GLN A 124 -3.51 7.15 -15.09
C GLN A 124 -2.20 7.47 -14.38
N ASN A 125 -1.93 6.72 -13.34
CA ASN A 125 -0.65 6.71 -12.65
C ASN A 125 -0.02 5.33 -12.82
N ILE A 126 1.21 5.28 -13.28
CA ILE A 126 1.98 4.02 -13.36
C ILE A 126 3.19 4.17 -12.46
N THR A 127 3.40 3.18 -11.60
CA THR A 127 4.64 3.04 -10.83
C THR A 127 5.32 1.75 -11.24
N SER A 128 6.60 1.80 -11.57
CA SER A 128 7.42 0.64 -11.88
C SER A 128 8.57 0.49 -10.90
N TYR A 129 8.99 -0.74 -10.66
CA TYR A 129 10.03 -1.11 -9.71
C TYR A 129 11.07 -2.01 -10.38
N GLY A 130 12.34 -1.73 -10.15
CA GLY A 130 13.45 -2.57 -10.59
C GLY A 130 14.18 -3.17 -9.39
N TYR A 131 14.69 -4.38 -9.56
CA TYR A 131 15.37 -5.13 -8.51
C TYR A 131 16.68 -5.73 -9.01
N ASP A 132 17.63 -5.91 -8.11
CA ASP A 132 18.83 -6.70 -8.37
C ASP A 132 18.55 -8.22 -8.20
N LYS A 133 19.60 -9.02 -8.42
CA LYS A 133 19.52 -10.49 -8.27
C LYS A 133 19.29 -10.95 -6.83
N ASN A 134 19.64 -10.13 -5.86
CA ASN A 134 19.47 -10.40 -4.43
C ASN A 134 18.09 -10.01 -3.91
N GLY A 135 17.26 -9.31 -4.75
CA GLY A 135 15.93 -8.84 -4.38
C GLY A 135 15.92 -7.41 -3.85
N ASN A 136 17.04 -6.71 -3.82
CA ASN A 136 17.09 -5.32 -3.40
C ASN A 136 16.45 -4.43 -4.46
N ARG A 137 15.62 -3.46 -4.04
CA ARG A 137 14.97 -2.51 -4.96
C ARG A 137 15.97 -1.46 -5.45
N LEU A 138 16.26 -1.48 -6.75
CA LEU A 138 17.20 -0.55 -7.37
C LEU A 138 16.56 0.77 -7.78
N ASN A 139 15.29 0.75 -8.16
CA ASN A 139 14.58 1.95 -8.57
C ASN A 139 13.07 1.85 -8.36
N ARG A 140 12.44 3.02 -8.31
CA ARG A 140 11.00 3.25 -8.39
C ARG A 140 10.78 4.44 -9.31
N VAL A 141 9.94 4.29 -10.32
CA VAL A 141 9.65 5.35 -11.29
C VAL A 141 8.14 5.56 -11.38
N GLU A 142 7.71 6.80 -11.21
CA GLU A 142 6.30 7.21 -11.33
C GLU A 142 6.07 7.97 -12.65
N TYR A 143 4.99 7.60 -13.32
CA TYR A 143 4.49 8.29 -14.50
C TYR A 143 3.04 8.70 -14.26
N LYS A 144 2.69 9.94 -14.61
CA LYS A 144 1.32 10.44 -14.53
C LYS A 144 0.87 10.95 -15.88
N ASN A 145 -0.34 10.56 -16.28
CA ASN A 145 -0.98 11.07 -17.47
C ASN A 145 -2.39 11.59 -17.12
N LYS A 146 -2.72 12.78 -17.58
CA LYS A 146 -4.06 13.37 -17.49
C LYS A 146 -4.79 13.17 -18.82
N ASN A 147 -6.12 12.97 -18.75
CA ASN A 147 -7.01 12.85 -19.90
C ASN A 147 -6.75 11.61 -20.79
N VAL A 148 -6.72 10.44 -20.16
CA VAL A 148 -6.67 9.17 -20.89
C VAL A 148 -8.01 8.92 -21.59
N ASP A 149 -7.99 8.80 -22.95
CA ASP A 149 -9.17 8.46 -23.74
C ASP A 149 -9.68 7.06 -23.37
N SER A 150 -10.94 6.98 -22.89
CA SER A 150 -11.53 5.74 -22.43
C SER A 150 -11.66 4.66 -23.50
N ASN A 151 -11.73 5.07 -24.77
CA ASN A 151 -11.93 4.14 -25.89
C ASN A 151 -10.62 3.49 -26.37
N LYS A 152 -9.47 3.97 -25.91
CA LYS A 152 -8.15 3.44 -26.25
C LYS A 152 -7.45 2.75 -25.08
N PHE A 153 -8.18 2.56 -23.97
CA PHE A 153 -7.61 2.01 -22.76
C PHE A 153 -7.57 0.49 -22.81
N ASN A 154 -6.42 -0.08 -23.11
CA ASN A 154 -6.17 -1.51 -22.99
C ASN A 154 -5.41 -1.77 -21.69
N LEU A 155 -6.07 -2.33 -20.67
CA LEU A 155 -5.52 -2.66 -19.35
C LEU A 155 -4.28 -3.58 -19.39
N GLY A 156 -3.94 -4.16 -20.55
CA GLY A 156 -2.93 -5.18 -20.69
C GLY A 156 -1.58 -4.76 -21.30
N MET A 157 -1.46 -3.60 -21.93
CA MET A 157 -0.30 -3.32 -22.77
C MET A 157 0.28 -1.92 -22.61
N ILE A 158 0.93 -1.66 -21.48
CA ILE A 158 1.98 -0.64 -21.47
C ILE A 158 3.26 -1.34 -21.04
N ASP A 159 4.04 -1.72 -22.04
CA ASP A 159 5.41 -2.15 -21.84
C ASP A 159 6.27 -0.94 -21.46
N VAL A 160 6.61 -0.82 -20.19
CA VAL A 160 7.41 0.29 -19.64
C VAL A 160 8.88 0.23 -20.12
N GLY A 161 9.25 -0.82 -20.84
CA GLY A 161 10.57 -1.02 -21.44
C GLY A 161 10.69 -0.55 -22.89
N SER A 162 9.58 -0.23 -23.56
CA SER A 162 9.58 0.14 -24.98
C SER A 162 9.54 1.66 -25.16
N THR A 163 10.61 2.22 -25.71
CA THR A 163 10.67 3.58 -26.28
C THR A 163 9.90 3.70 -27.60
N SER A 164 8.86 2.89 -27.82
CA SER A 164 8.11 2.90 -29.07
C SER A 164 7.37 4.24 -29.25
N LYS A 165 7.85 5.01 -30.18
CA LYS A 165 7.20 6.16 -30.82
C LYS A 165 5.89 5.69 -31.47
N GLY A 166 4.81 5.66 -30.73
CA GLY A 166 3.53 5.27 -31.29
C GLY A 166 2.37 5.71 -30.42
N THR A 167 1.68 6.74 -30.86
CA THR A 167 0.40 7.26 -30.39
C THR A 167 0.41 8.14 -29.14
N GLY A 168 0.68 9.44 -29.32
CA GLY A 168 -0.05 10.57 -28.74
C GLY A 168 -0.06 10.82 -27.23
N TYR A 169 0.45 9.95 -26.39
CA TYR A 169 0.46 10.11 -24.94
C TYR A 169 1.84 10.54 -24.47
N LYS A 170 1.96 11.77 -24.00
CA LYS A 170 3.15 12.22 -23.27
C LYS A 170 3.04 11.75 -21.82
N TYR A 171 3.72 10.67 -21.49
CA TYR A 171 4.03 10.37 -20.10
C TYR A 171 5.09 11.37 -19.64
N SER A 172 4.76 12.21 -18.68
CA SER A 172 5.78 12.95 -17.96
C SER A 172 6.34 12.03 -16.87
N ASP A 173 7.66 11.86 -16.84
CA ASP A 173 8.37 11.27 -15.72
C ASP A 173 8.11 12.16 -14.50
N TYR A 174 7.29 11.68 -13.56
CA TYR A 174 6.84 12.49 -12.42
C TYR A 174 7.77 12.35 -11.23
N GLY A 175 8.50 11.26 -11.14
CA GLY A 175 9.44 11.03 -10.06
C GLY A 175 10.22 9.74 -10.25
N LYS A 176 11.52 9.82 -10.00
CA LYS A 176 12.44 8.69 -10.03
C LYS A 176 13.19 8.61 -8.71
N GLU A 177 13.15 7.44 -8.11
CA GLU A 177 13.94 7.09 -6.95
C GLU A 177 14.98 6.05 -7.35
N VAL A 178 16.21 6.20 -6.88
CA VAL A 178 17.32 5.28 -7.14
C VAL A 178 17.96 4.88 -5.83
N TYR A 179 18.23 3.60 -5.68
CA TYR A 179 18.84 3.00 -4.51
C TYR A 179 20.11 2.26 -4.91
N THR A 180 21.15 2.33 -4.12
CA THR A 180 22.35 1.50 -4.27
C THR A 180 22.64 0.75 -2.99
N TYR A 181 23.22 -0.43 -3.13
CA TYR A 181 23.56 -1.29 -2.01
C TYR A 181 25.03 -1.70 -2.11
N ASP A 182 25.61 -2.03 -0.99
CA ASP A 182 26.95 -2.60 -0.94
C ASP A 182 26.95 -4.12 -1.11
N GLY A 183 28.11 -4.75 -0.96
CA GLY A 183 28.26 -6.20 -1.10
C GLY A 183 27.60 -7.03 0.00
N LEU A 184 27.14 -6.41 1.08
CA LEU A 184 26.43 -7.03 2.20
C LEU A 184 24.90 -6.77 2.14
N ASN A 185 24.39 -6.22 1.02
CA ASN A 185 23.02 -5.80 0.81
C ASN A 185 22.56 -4.66 1.73
N GLU A 186 23.47 -3.86 2.24
CA GLU A 186 23.16 -2.67 3.03
C GLU A 186 22.88 -1.48 2.09
N LEU A 187 21.87 -0.69 2.39
CA LEU A 187 21.49 0.48 1.59
C LEU A 187 22.61 1.54 1.69
N LYS A 188 23.37 1.72 0.62
CA LYS A 188 24.49 2.66 0.55
C LYS A 188 24.06 4.07 0.21
N SER A 189 23.13 4.22 -0.74
CA SER A 189 22.62 5.53 -1.11
C SER A 189 21.18 5.49 -1.60
N TYR A 190 20.52 6.64 -1.47
CA TYR A 190 19.21 6.93 -1.99
C TYR A 190 19.25 8.28 -2.71
N ARG A 191 18.60 8.37 -3.85
CA ARG A 191 18.28 9.61 -4.53
C ARG A 191 16.78 9.64 -4.85
N GLY A 192 16.07 10.61 -4.27
CA GLY A 192 14.64 10.82 -4.43
C GLY A 192 14.25 11.68 -5.62
N LYS A 193 12.97 11.78 -5.85
CA LYS A 193 12.39 12.55 -6.97
C LYS A 193 12.59 14.07 -6.84
N ASP A 194 12.70 14.59 -5.64
CA ASP A 194 12.86 16.01 -5.34
C ASP A 194 14.34 16.38 -5.09
N GLU A 195 15.25 15.66 -5.77
CA GLU A 195 16.70 15.78 -5.62
C GLU A 195 17.25 15.49 -4.22
N GLN A 196 16.40 15.01 -3.32
CA GLN A 196 16.82 14.56 -2.01
C GLN A 196 17.82 13.41 -2.14
N ASN A 197 18.98 13.59 -1.53
CA ASN A 197 20.04 12.58 -1.54
C ASN A 197 20.33 12.13 -0.12
N ALA A 198 20.49 10.83 0.04
CA ALA A 198 20.94 10.26 1.30
C ALA A 198 22.04 9.24 1.08
N THR A 199 23.02 9.21 1.98
CA THR A 199 24.02 8.16 2.07
C THR A 199 24.07 7.59 3.47
N TYR A 200 24.48 6.33 3.58
CA TYR A 200 24.43 5.57 4.81
C TYR A 200 25.75 4.85 5.04
N GLU A 201 26.17 4.80 6.28
CA GLU A 201 27.37 4.05 6.72
C GLU A 201 26.98 3.07 7.81
N TYR A 202 27.61 1.91 7.82
CA TYR A 202 27.28 0.80 8.71
C TYR A 202 28.51 0.34 9.49
N MET A 203 28.26 -0.21 10.66
CA MET A 203 29.24 -0.94 11.46
C MET A 203 29.37 -2.39 10.95
N PRO A 204 30.43 -3.11 11.27
CA PRO A 204 30.60 -4.51 10.87
C PRO A 204 29.48 -5.46 11.31
N ASN A 205 28.70 -5.07 12.33
CA ASN A 205 27.54 -5.80 12.84
C ASN A 205 26.22 -5.39 12.15
N HIS A 206 26.29 -4.70 10.99
CA HIS A 206 25.15 -4.24 10.18
C HIS A 206 24.29 -3.12 10.80
N TYR A 207 24.68 -2.55 11.95
CA TYR A 207 23.99 -1.37 12.48
C TYR A 207 24.42 -0.09 11.75
N ARG A 208 23.46 0.74 11.38
CA ARG A 208 23.74 2.01 10.72
C ARG A 208 24.43 2.98 11.70
N ILE A 209 25.66 3.35 11.40
CA ILE A 209 26.42 4.31 12.22
C ILE A 209 26.06 5.76 11.90
N SER A 210 25.78 6.05 10.63
CA SER A 210 25.42 7.40 10.21
C SER A 210 24.48 7.42 9.00
N LYS A 211 23.78 8.51 8.86
CA LYS A 211 23.09 8.93 7.63
C LYS A 211 23.51 10.35 7.26
N THR A 212 23.71 10.63 5.99
CA THR A 212 23.87 12.00 5.48
C THR A 212 22.69 12.29 4.57
N VAL A 213 21.91 13.32 4.86
CA VAL A 213 20.77 13.76 4.07
C VAL A 213 21.02 15.17 3.62
N ASP A 214 21.07 15.39 2.30
CA ASP A 214 21.30 16.70 1.69
C ASP A 214 22.53 17.45 2.28
N GLY A 215 23.58 16.68 2.58
CA GLY A 215 24.84 17.20 3.13
C GLY A 215 24.91 17.27 4.66
N THR A 216 23.79 17.12 5.36
CA THR A 216 23.78 17.08 6.82
C THR A 216 23.98 15.64 7.30
N LYS A 217 25.03 15.40 8.07
CA LYS A 217 25.37 14.09 8.61
C LYS A 217 24.87 13.94 10.05
N THR A 218 24.14 12.89 10.31
CA THR A 218 23.64 12.51 11.65
C THR A 218 24.20 11.15 12.02
N TYR A 219 24.73 11.02 13.21
CA TYR A 219 25.23 9.77 13.78
C TYR A 219 24.17 9.10 14.64
N GLN A 220 24.26 7.77 14.76
CA GLN A 220 23.36 6.96 15.59
C GLN A 220 24.16 6.22 16.66
N LEU A 221 23.73 6.39 17.92
CA LEU A 221 24.22 5.61 19.04
C LEU A 221 23.25 4.47 19.30
N TRP A 222 23.78 3.24 19.39
CA TRP A 222 23.03 2.02 19.60
C TRP A 222 23.28 1.44 20.98
N ASP A 223 22.20 0.98 21.62
CA ASP A 223 22.23 0.10 22.78
C ASP A 223 21.58 -1.23 22.37
N ASN A 224 22.41 -2.24 22.17
CA ASN A 224 22.03 -3.52 21.56
C ASN A 224 21.34 -3.31 20.19
N ASP A 225 20.03 -3.51 20.10
CA ASP A 225 19.20 -3.42 18.90
C ASP A 225 18.39 -2.12 18.79
N ARG A 226 18.64 -1.14 19.68
CA ARG A 226 17.89 0.12 19.73
C ARG A 226 18.79 1.32 19.49
N VAL A 227 18.30 2.24 18.66
CA VAL A 227 18.89 3.58 18.58
C VAL A 227 18.49 4.35 19.83
N VAL A 228 19.45 4.72 20.66
CA VAL A 228 19.22 5.48 21.90
C VAL A 228 19.45 6.98 21.74
N SER A 229 20.21 7.39 20.74
CA SER A 229 20.44 8.81 20.44
C SER A 229 20.79 8.99 18.96
N GLU A 230 20.37 10.13 18.41
CA GLU A 230 20.87 10.67 17.14
C GLU A 230 21.50 12.04 17.43
N PHE A 231 22.64 12.33 16.79
CA PHE A 231 23.37 13.60 16.98
C PHE A 231 24.14 13.96 15.70
N ASP A 232 24.33 15.24 15.48
CA ASP A 232 25.07 15.83 14.36
C ASP A 232 26.57 15.88 14.63
#